data_ae579c1776b31ec1e56d55f5cd4ee277
#
_entry.id   ae579c1776b31ec1e56d55f5cd4ee277
#
_cell.length_a   1.000
_cell.length_b   1.000
_cell.length_c   1.000
_cell.angle_alpha   90.00
_cell.angle_beta   90.00
_cell.angle_gamma   90.00
#
_symmetry.space_group_name_H-M   'P 1'
#
loop_
_entity.id
_entity.type
_entity.pdbx_description
1 polymer ?
#
loop_
_entity_poly.entity_id
_entity_poly.type
_entity_poly.pdbx_seq_one_letter_code
_entity_poly.pdbx_strand_id
1 'polypeptide(L)'
;RLTEGYLPTAQVVFLDEIWKAGPAILNTLLTVVNEKTFKNGSDVERVPMRLLVSASNELPDEDSGLEALYDRMLVRIFVNRIQNKQNFKSMLTVGTPQEAQIPEGLAITDEEYHLWQSELEKLELSDEVFEKLYELKEMLEQSATEGMGVDVSDTDMYVSDRRWKKAVKLLKASAYF
;
A
#
# COMPACT_ATOMS: atom_id res chain seq x y z
N ARG A 1 -27.68 3.72 0.93
CA ARG A 1 -26.93 3.87 -0.33
C ARG A 1 -26.53 2.49 -0.84
N LEU A 2 -26.53 2.31 -2.17
CA LEU A 2 -26.01 1.09 -2.80
C LEU A 2 -24.48 1.08 -2.64
N THR A 3 -23.95 0.07 -1.96
CA THR A 3 -22.52 -0.08 -1.69
C THR A 3 -21.91 -1.29 -2.41
N GLU A 4 -22.75 -2.16 -2.97
CA GLU A 4 -22.32 -3.35 -3.70
C GLU A 4 -21.46 -2.98 -4.93
N GLY A 5 -20.32 -3.63 -5.08
CA GLY A 5 -19.35 -3.34 -6.14
C GLY A 5 -18.46 -2.12 -5.90
N TYR A 6 -18.62 -1.42 -4.77
CA TYR A 6 -17.82 -0.27 -4.40
C TYR A 6 -16.91 -0.59 -3.21
N LEU A 7 -16.06 0.36 -2.84
CA LEU A 7 -15.06 0.25 -1.78
C LEU A 7 -15.57 -0.42 -0.49
N PRO A 8 -16.79 -0.14 0.04
CA PRO A 8 -17.23 -0.77 1.29
C PRO A 8 -17.36 -2.29 1.25
N THR A 9 -17.55 -2.87 0.08
CA THR A 9 -17.76 -4.31 -0.10
C THR A 9 -16.62 -5.02 -0.82
N ALA A 10 -15.60 -4.28 -1.28
CA ALA A 10 -14.51 -4.82 -2.07
C ALA A 10 -13.38 -5.37 -1.21
N GLN A 11 -12.83 -6.53 -1.59
CA GLN A 11 -11.62 -7.11 -0.97
C GLN A 11 -10.34 -6.51 -1.54
N VAL A 12 -10.33 -6.18 -2.84
CA VAL A 12 -9.23 -5.50 -3.53
C VAL A 12 -9.77 -4.19 -4.07
N VAL A 13 -9.12 -3.09 -3.72
CA VAL A 13 -9.54 -1.74 -4.08
C VAL A 13 -8.42 -1.07 -4.87
N PHE A 14 -8.78 -0.48 -6.01
CA PHE A 14 -7.92 0.40 -6.78
C PHE A 14 -8.47 1.82 -6.75
N LEU A 15 -7.63 2.78 -6.39
CA LEU A 15 -7.98 4.20 -6.36
C LEU A 15 -7.06 4.97 -7.28
N ASP A 16 -7.62 5.55 -8.34
CA ASP A 16 -6.89 6.42 -9.24
C ASP A 16 -6.96 7.88 -8.78
N GLU A 17 -5.90 8.64 -9.04
CA GLU A 17 -5.78 10.07 -8.70
C GLU A 17 -6.15 10.37 -7.23
N ILE A 18 -5.70 9.52 -6.31
CA ILE A 18 -6.11 9.53 -4.90
C ILE A 18 -5.90 10.89 -4.24
N TRP A 19 -4.85 11.63 -4.62
CA TRP A 19 -4.51 12.92 -4.00
C TRP A 19 -5.40 14.06 -4.44
N LYS A 20 -6.17 13.89 -5.52
CA LYS A 20 -7.18 14.87 -6.00
C LYS A 20 -8.52 14.75 -5.28
N ALA A 21 -8.68 13.76 -4.41
CA ALA A 21 -9.91 13.61 -3.64
C ALA A 21 -10.09 14.72 -2.61
N GLY A 22 -11.31 15.19 -2.45
CA GLY A 22 -11.61 16.23 -1.45
C GLY A 22 -11.47 15.70 -0.01
N PRO A 23 -11.32 16.59 0.99
CA PRO A 23 -11.04 16.25 2.39
C PRO A 23 -12.04 15.26 3.01
N ALA A 24 -13.31 15.34 2.65
CA ALA A 24 -14.34 14.42 3.16
C ALA A 24 -14.14 12.97 2.69
N ILE A 25 -13.72 12.80 1.43
CA ILE A 25 -13.40 11.48 0.86
C ILE A 25 -12.14 10.92 1.53
N LEU A 26 -11.13 11.76 1.69
CA LEU A 26 -9.86 11.37 2.31
C LEU A 26 -10.03 10.94 3.76
N ASN A 27 -10.84 11.64 4.55
CA ASN A 27 -11.16 11.23 5.91
C ASN A 27 -11.91 9.89 5.96
N THR A 28 -12.81 9.66 5.00
CA THR A 28 -13.48 8.36 4.86
C THR A 28 -12.47 7.26 4.53
N LEU A 29 -11.54 7.51 3.61
CA LEU A 29 -10.47 6.57 3.26
C LEU A 29 -9.56 6.28 4.45
N LEU A 30 -9.19 7.29 5.24
CA LEU A 30 -8.42 7.11 6.47
C LEU A 30 -9.13 6.16 7.44
N THR A 31 -10.43 6.33 7.65
CA THR A 31 -11.23 5.44 8.49
C THR A 31 -11.25 4.02 7.94
N VAL A 32 -11.52 3.86 6.64
CA VAL A 32 -11.53 2.55 5.99
C VAL A 32 -10.18 1.85 6.07
N VAL A 33 -9.09 2.56 5.82
CA VAL A 33 -7.73 1.98 5.84
C VAL A 33 -7.31 1.60 7.27
N ASN A 34 -7.68 2.41 8.27
CA ASN A 34 -7.28 2.17 9.66
C ASN A 34 -8.16 1.17 10.38
N GLU A 35 -9.46 1.40 10.31
CA GLU A 35 -10.45 0.73 11.17
C GLU A 35 -11.16 -0.39 10.44
N LYS A 36 -11.01 -0.45 9.10
CA LYS A 36 -11.76 -1.39 8.26
C LYS A 36 -13.27 -1.23 8.42
N THR A 37 -13.71 0.01 8.63
CA THR A 37 -15.12 0.36 8.79
C THR A 37 -15.53 1.46 7.82
N PHE A 38 -16.76 1.41 7.38
CA PHE A 38 -17.40 2.42 6.54
C PHE A 38 -18.72 2.86 7.19
N LYS A 39 -18.91 4.18 7.28
CA LYS A 39 -20.13 4.77 7.86
C LYS A 39 -21.13 5.06 6.75
N ASN A 40 -22.25 4.35 6.76
CA ASN A 40 -23.36 4.49 5.82
C ASN A 40 -24.58 5.09 6.53
N GLY A 41 -24.65 6.41 6.64
CA GLY A 41 -25.66 7.09 7.46
C GLY A 41 -25.45 6.85 8.95
N SER A 42 -26.38 6.19 9.61
CA SER A 42 -26.28 5.78 11.03
C SER A 42 -25.54 4.45 11.23
N ASP A 43 -25.42 3.65 10.16
CA ASP A 43 -24.89 2.29 10.24
C ASP A 43 -23.38 2.29 10.02
N VAL A 44 -22.70 1.40 10.72
CA VAL A 44 -21.25 1.17 10.58
C VAL A 44 -21.06 -0.23 10.02
N GLU A 45 -20.57 -0.32 8.81
CA GLU A 45 -20.32 -1.57 8.08
C GLU A 45 -18.82 -1.92 8.15
N ARG A 46 -18.50 -3.21 8.30
CA ARG A 46 -17.12 -3.69 8.23
C ARG A 46 -16.69 -3.87 6.78
N VAL A 47 -15.57 -3.29 6.41
CA VAL A 47 -15.02 -3.38 5.05
C VAL A 47 -14.08 -4.59 4.95
N PRO A 48 -14.32 -5.53 4.02
CA PRO A 48 -13.52 -6.75 3.87
C PRO A 48 -12.18 -6.52 3.14
N MET A 49 -11.75 -5.28 2.97
CA MET A 49 -10.59 -4.92 2.18
C MET A 49 -9.31 -5.60 2.66
N ARG A 50 -8.66 -6.35 1.78
CA ARG A 50 -7.36 -7.02 1.96
C ARG A 50 -6.21 -6.24 1.35
N LEU A 51 -6.43 -5.65 0.17
CA LEU A 51 -5.44 -4.90 -0.58
C LEU A 51 -6.01 -3.57 -1.05
N LEU A 52 -5.25 -2.50 -0.86
CA LEU A 52 -5.47 -1.19 -1.44
C LEU A 52 -4.30 -0.86 -2.36
N VAL A 53 -4.59 -0.60 -3.62
CA VAL A 53 -3.65 -0.08 -4.61
C VAL A 53 -4.12 1.31 -4.99
N SER A 54 -3.21 2.25 -5.08
CA SER A 54 -3.52 3.60 -5.55
C SER A 54 -2.51 4.06 -6.58
N ALA A 55 -2.95 4.90 -7.49
CA ALA A 55 -2.11 5.58 -8.46
C ALA A 55 -2.33 7.09 -8.38
N SER A 56 -1.28 7.85 -8.70
CA SER A 56 -1.36 9.29 -8.88
C SER A 56 -0.20 9.79 -9.73
N ASN A 57 -0.40 10.89 -10.43
CA ASN A 57 0.63 11.58 -11.18
C ASN A 57 1.39 12.62 -10.34
N GLU A 58 0.94 12.84 -9.12
CA GLU A 58 1.51 13.81 -8.17
C GLU A 58 1.62 13.20 -6.77
N LEU A 59 2.46 13.77 -5.95
CA LEU A 59 2.53 13.49 -4.52
C LEU A 59 1.54 14.40 -3.78
N PRO A 60 1.15 14.05 -2.54
CA PRO A 60 0.34 14.95 -1.74
C PRO A 60 1.09 16.26 -1.47
N ASP A 61 0.39 17.38 -1.57
CA ASP A 61 0.94 18.67 -1.20
C ASP A 61 1.25 18.72 0.30
N GLU A 62 2.32 19.42 0.65
CA GLU A 62 2.63 19.71 2.05
C GLU A 62 1.47 20.46 2.71
N ASP A 63 1.21 20.17 3.97
CA ASP A 63 0.09 20.76 4.74
C ASP A 63 -1.32 20.46 4.20
N SER A 64 -1.44 19.54 3.24
CA SER A 64 -2.74 19.12 2.70
C SER A 64 -3.57 18.25 3.65
N GLY A 65 -2.95 17.73 4.72
CA GLY A 65 -3.52 16.73 5.63
C GLY A 65 -3.55 15.32 5.04
N LEU A 66 -2.89 15.11 3.90
CA LEU A 66 -2.82 13.84 3.17
C LEU A 66 -1.64 12.98 3.60
N GLU A 67 -0.68 13.56 4.32
CA GLU A 67 0.53 12.90 4.81
C GLU A 67 0.16 11.65 5.63
N ALA A 68 -0.92 11.75 6.41
CA ALA A 68 -1.40 10.63 7.19
C ALA A 68 -1.87 9.44 6.35
N LEU A 69 -2.46 9.67 5.17
CA LEU A 69 -2.85 8.62 4.24
C LEU A 69 -1.62 8.10 3.47
N TYR A 70 -0.74 9.00 3.06
CA TYR A 70 0.52 8.66 2.40
C TYR A 70 1.43 7.79 3.28
N ASP A 71 1.56 8.09 4.59
CA ASP A 71 2.29 7.26 5.55
C ASP A 71 1.72 5.83 5.68
N ARG A 72 0.46 5.62 5.32
CA ARG A 72 -0.16 4.29 5.35
C ARG A 72 0.13 3.43 4.12
N MET A 73 0.62 4.05 3.04
CA MET A 73 1.06 3.34 1.83
C MET A 73 2.46 2.77 2.07
N LEU A 74 2.54 1.47 2.36
CA LEU A 74 3.80 0.81 2.70
C LEU A 74 4.74 0.73 1.49
N VAL A 75 4.24 0.23 0.38
CA VAL A 75 5.01 0.07 -0.86
C VAL A 75 4.73 1.26 -1.76
N ARG A 76 5.79 1.95 -2.17
CA ARG A 76 5.73 3.11 -3.05
C ARG A 76 6.62 2.82 -4.25
N ILE A 77 6.05 2.93 -5.44
CA ILE A 77 6.74 2.63 -6.69
C ILE A 77 6.67 3.84 -7.59
N PHE A 78 7.82 4.34 -7.97
CA PHE A 78 7.90 5.41 -8.96
C PHE A 78 7.94 4.81 -10.36
N VAL A 79 6.91 5.11 -11.17
CA VAL A 79 6.78 4.59 -12.53
C VAL A 79 7.30 5.63 -13.51
N ASN A 80 8.50 5.42 -14.04
CA ASN A 80 9.10 6.28 -15.04
C ASN A 80 8.46 6.09 -16.43
N ARG A 81 8.66 7.09 -17.29
CA ARG A 81 8.33 6.95 -18.72
C ARG A 81 9.09 5.79 -19.34
N ILE A 82 8.47 5.12 -20.32
CA ILE A 82 9.10 4.02 -21.05
C ILE A 82 10.34 4.55 -21.80
N GLN A 83 11.51 4.06 -21.40
CA GLN A 83 12.80 4.39 -22.03
C GLN A 83 13.26 3.33 -23.03
N ASN A 84 12.87 2.09 -22.80
CA ASN A 84 13.26 0.97 -23.66
C ASN A 84 12.46 0.99 -24.97
N LYS A 85 13.17 1.01 -26.12
CA LYS A 85 12.57 1.07 -27.46
C LYS A 85 11.63 -0.10 -27.73
N GLN A 86 11.98 -1.31 -27.27
CA GLN A 86 11.15 -2.51 -27.49
C GLN A 86 9.86 -2.45 -26.67
N ASN A 87 9.96 -2.03 -25.42
CA ASN A 87 8.79 -1.83 -24.57
C ASN A 87 7.86 -0.75 -25.14
N PHE A 88 8.43 0.34 -25.65
CA PHE A 88 7.65 1.39 -26.32
C PHE A 88 6.94 0.85 -27.56
N LYS A 89 7.64 0.07 -28.40
CA LYS A 89 7.02 -0.61 -29.55
C LYS A 89 5.88 -1.54 -29.11
N SER A 90 6.11 -2.36 -28.09
CA SER A 90 5.09 -3.26 -27.56
C SER A 90 3.85 -2.51 -27.07
N MET A 91 4.02 -1.41 -26.35
CA MET A 91 2.92 -0.56 -25.91
C MET A 91 2.06 -0.05 -27.07
N LEU A 92 2.69 0.30 -28.20
CA LEU A 92 1.97 0.80 -29.38
C LEU A 92 1.30 -0.29 -30.23
N THR A 93 1.80 -1.52 -30.15
CA THR A 93 1.39 -2.61 -31.04
C THR A 93 0.55 -3.68 -30.37
N VAL A 94 0.62 -3.82 -29.07
CA VAL A 94 -0.23 -4.75 -28.30
C VAL A 94 -1.63 -4.17 -28.23
N GLY A 95 -2.61 -4.93 -28.71
CA GLY A 95 -4.04 -4.55 -28.61
C GLY A 95 -4.50 -4.41 -27.15
N THR A 96 -5.73 -3.97 -26.98
CA THR A 96 -6.36 -3.86 -25.66
C THR A 96 -6.22 -5.19 -24.92
N PRO A 97 -5.73 -5.18 -23.68
CA PRO A 97 -5.61 -6.40 -22.88
C PRO A 97 -6.97 -7.10 -22.83
N GLN A 98 -7.00 -8.38 -23.17
CA GLN A 98 -8.18 -9.21 -22.89
C GLN A 98 -8.28 -9.36 -21.37
N GLU A 99 -9.51 -9.54 -20.86
CA GLU A 99 -9.72 -9.86 -19.45
C GLU A 99 -8.80 -11.01 -19.04
N ALA A 100 -8.04 -10.79 -17.98
CA ALA A 100 -7.13 -11.81 -17.48
C ALA A 100 -7.95 -13.04 -17.05
N GLN A 101 -7.75 -14.15 -17.73
CA GLN A 101 -8.33 -15.42 -17.33
C GLN A 101 -7.40 -16.04 -16.28
N ILE A 102 -7.93 -16.24 -15.06
CA ILE A 102 -7.20 -16.95 -14.01
C ILE A 102 -7.28 -18.44 -14.32
N PRO A 103 -6.15 -19.14 -14.53
CA PRO A 103 -6.17 -20.58 -14.72
C PRO A 103 -6.83 -21.30 -13.55
N GLU A 104 -7.51 -22.40 -13.82
CA GLU A 104 -8.13 -23.23 -12.81
C GLU A 104 -7.08 -23.70 -11.78
N GLY A 105 -7.39 -23.57 -10.49
CA GLY A 105 -6.49 -23.95 -9.39
C GLY A 105 -5.47 -22.87 -8.95
N LEU A 106 -5.43 -21.69 -9.60
CA LEU A 106 -4.60 -20.57 -9.14
C LEU A 106 -5.36 -19.55 -8.28
N ALA A 107 -6.67 -19.70 -8.11
CA ALA A 107 -7.43 -18.85 -7.22
C ALA A 107 -7.15 -19.23 -5.76
N ILE A 108 -6.80 -18.22 -4.96
CA ILE A 108 -6.62 -18.39 -3.50
C ILE A 108 -7.99 -18.45 -2.84
N THR A 109 -8.27 -19.52 -2.11
CA THR A 109 -9.51 -19.65 -1.34
C THR A 109 -9.47 -18.82 -0.05
N ASP A 110 -10.62 -18.57 0.55
CA ASP A 110 -10.69 -17.87 1.84
C ASP A 110 -10.04 -18.69 2.96
N GLU A 111 -10.18 -20.02 2.92
CA GLU A 111 -9.54 -20.94 3.87
C GLU A 111 -8.02 -20.87 3.80
N GLU A 112 -7.45 -20.93 2.59
CA GLU A 112 -6.01 -20.78 2.37
C GLU A 112 -5.50 -19.43 2.86
N TYR A 113 -6.22 -18.35 2.52
CA TYR A 113 -5.85 -17.01 2.98
C TYR A 113 -5.83 -16.91 4.52
N HIS A 114 -6.84 -17.44 5.20
CA HIS A 114 -6.90 -17.41 6.66
C HIS A 114 -5.85 -18.31 7.30
N LEU A 115 -5.57 -19.47 6.72
CA LEU A 115 -4.51 -20.37 7.16
C LEU A 115 -3.16 -19.65 7.11
N TRP A 116 -2.80 -19.07 5.97
CA TRP A 116 -1.55 -18.33 5.79
C TRP A 116 -1.42 -17.15 6.76
N GLN A 117 -2.50 -16.39 6.99
CA GLN A 117 -2.46 -15.32 7.99
C GLN A 117 -2.15 -15.85 9.39
N SER A 118 -2.75 -16.96 9.79
CA SER A 118 -2.50 -17.61 11.08
C SER A 118 -1.06 -18.13 11.20
N GLU A 119 -0.49 -18.67 10.13
CA GLU A 119 0.88 -19.16 10.12
C GLU A 119 1.90 -18.02 10.13
N LEU A 120 1.65 -16.96 9.36
CA LEU A 120 2.49 -15.75 9.37
C LEU A 120 2.53 -15.05 10.74
N GLU A 121 1.44 -15.09 11.50
CA GLU A 121 1.41 -14.55 12.87
C GLU A 121 2.31 -15.33 13.83
N LYS A 122 2.48 -16.63 13.61
CA LYS A 122 3.33 -17.52 14.44
C LYS A 122 4.81 -17.39 14.11
N LEU A 123 5.17 -16.86 12.93
CA LEU A 123 6.56 -16.65 12.59
C LEU A 123 7.17 -15.60 13.53
N GLU A 124 8.24 -15.98 14.19
CA GLU A 124 9.02 -15.07 15.03
C GLU A 124 10.09 -14.36 14.20
N LEU A 125 10.46 -13.18 14.66
CA LEU A 125 11.57 -12.44 14.11
C LEU A 125 12.84 -12.92 14.82
N SER A 126 13.82 -13.46 14.08
CA SER A 126 15.10 -13.84 14.69
C SER A 126 15.89 -12.63 15.14
N ASP A 127 16.74 -12.80 16.16
CA ASP A 127 17.61 -11.73 16.66
C ASP A 127 18.50 -11.16 15.54
N GLU A 128 18.99 -12.00 14.65
CA GLU A 128 19.83 -11.59 13.51
C GLU A 128 19.07 -10.66 12.55
N VAL A 129 17.82 -10.98 12.22
CA VAL A 129 16.98 -10.14 11.36
C VAL A 129 16.60 -8.85 12.09
N PHE A 130 16.34 -8.92 13.40
CA PHE A 130 16.06 -7.74 14.21
C PHE A 130 17.24 -6.76 14.20
N GLU A 131 18.47 -7.25 14.43
CA GLU A 131 19.67 -6.41 14.41
C GLU A 131 19.85 -5.72 13.03
N LYS A 132 19.62 -6.45 11.94
CA LYS A 132 19.69 -5.87 10.60
C LYS A 132 18.62 -4.80 10.34
N LEU A 133 17.41 -5.01 10.85
CA LEU A 133 16.35 -3.99 10.77
C LEU A 133 16.70 -2.74 11.59
N TYR A 134 17.33 -2.95 12.75
CA TYR A 134 17.73 -1.85 13.62
C TYR A 134 18.89 -1.06 12.99
N GLU A 135 19.91 -1.72 12.45
CA GLU A 135 20.96 -1.09 11.66
C GLU A 135 20.39 -0.24 10.50
N LEU A 136 19.44 -0.80 9.75
CA LEU A 136 18.78 -0.09 8.65
C LEU A 136 18.01 1.15 9.16
N LYS A 137 17.31 1.01 10.30
CA LYS A 137 16.60 2.14 10.92
C LYS A 137 17.57 3.27 11.27
N GLU A 138 18.68 2.95 11.94
CA GLU A 138 19.69 3.95 12.30
C GLU A 138 20.30 4.64 11.07
N MET A 139 20.61 3.88 10.02
CA MET A 139 21.12 4.44 8.76
C MET A 139 20.14 5.43 8.11
N LEU A 140 18.84 5.11 8.09
CA LEU A 140 17.81 5.99 7.52
C LEU A 140 17.63 7.25 8.38
N GLU A 141 17.65 7.15 9.70
CA GLU A 141 17.56 8.29 10.61
C GLU A 141 18.78 9.22 10.53
N GLN A 142 19.98 8.66 10.37
CA GLN A 142 21.21 9.45 10.16
C GLN A 142 21.19 10.18 8.82
N SER A 143 20.77 9.49 7.75
CA SER A 143 20.66 10.10 6.42
C SER A 143 19.65 11.25 6.40
N ALA A 144 18.54 11.13 7.13
CA ALA A 144 17.54 12.19 7.26
C ALA A 144 18.10 13.41 8.02
N THR A 145 19.00 13.21 8.99
CA THR A 145 19.61 14.30 9.78
C THR A 145 20.74 15.01 9.03
N GLU A 146 21.52 14.30 8.23
CA GLU A 146 22.62 14.86 7.44
C GLU A 146 22.11 15.64 6.21
N GLY A 147 20.91 15.34 5.72
CA GLY A 147 20.24 16.03 4.59
C GLY A 147 19.74 17.44 4.90
N MET A 148 19.84 17.94 6.12
CA MET A 148 19.35 19.26 6.54
C MET A 148 19.95 20.49 5.82
N GLY A 149 20.69 20.28 4.74
CA GLY A 149 21.28 21.36 3.92
C GLY A 149 20.81 21.42 2.47
N VAL A 150 19.97 20.50 2.02
CA VAL A 150 19.46 20.46 0.64
C VAL A 150 17.96 20.22 0.71
N ASP A 151 17.24 21.07 -0.01
CA ASP A 151 15.77 21.15 -0.17
C ASP A 151 15.17 19.88 -0.84
N VAL A 152 15.42 18.73 -0.25
CA VAL A 152 14.77 17.47 -0.60
C VAL A 152 13.73 17.24 0.48
N SER A 153 12.48 17.25 0.11
CA SER A 153 11.35 16.97 1.02
C SER A 153 11.64 15.69 1.81
N ASP A 154 12.02 15.82 3.06
CA ASP A 154 12.49 14.76 3.99
C ASP A 154 11.45 13.66 4.29
N THR A 155 10.26 13.76 3.72
CA THR A 155 9.17 12.81 3.91
C THR A 155 9.44 11.41 3.36
N ASP A 156 10.34 11.26 2.40
CA ASP A 156 10.60 9.96 1.75
C ASP A 156 11.58 9.07 2.51
N MET A 157 12.47 9.64 3.33
CA MET A 157 13.46 8.88 4.12
C MET A 157 12.95 8.49 5.51
N TYR A 158 11.96 9.21 6.05
CA TYR A 158 11.37 8.88 7.35
C TYR A 158 10.46 7.66 7.26
N VAL A 159 10.73 6.67 8.09
CA VAL A 159 9.89 5.47 8.22
C VAL A 159 9.23 5.45 9.59
N SER A 160 7.93 5.67 9.64
CA SER A 160 7.17 5.65 10.89
C SER A 160 7.14 4.25 11.53
N ASP A 161 6.96 4.17 12.86
CA ASP A 161 6.82 2.89 13.57
C ASP A 161 5.72 2.01 13.00
N ARG A 162 4.65 2.61 12.49
CA ARG A 162 3.56 1.91 11.81
C ARG A 162 4.04 1.25 10.52
N ARG A 163 4.88 1.94 9.75
CA ARG A 163 5.48 1.39 8.52
C ARG A 163 6.45 0.26 8.85
N TRP A 164 7.28 0.38 9.89
CA TRP A 164 8.15 -0.69 10.36
C TRP A 164 7.36 -1.95 10.72
N LYS A 165 6.25 -1.84 11.47
CA LYS A 165 5.38 -2.98 11.78
C LYS A 165 4.80 -3.64 10.53
N LYS A 166 4.42 -2.88 9.52
CA LYS A 166 3.93 -3.42 8.24
C LYS A 166 5.06 -4.05 7.42
N ALA A 167 6.26 -3.45 7.42
CA ALA A 167 7.43 -4.00 6.73
C ALA A 167 7.82 -5.37 7.30
N VAL A 168 7.78 -5.55 8.62
CA VAL A 168 8.02 -6.86 9.25
C VAL A 168 7.00 -7.90 8.80
N LYS A 169 5.72 -7.54 8.64
CA LYS A 169 4.72 -8.46 8.08
C LYS A 169 5.05 -8.87 6.65
N LEU A 170 5.51 -7.93 5.83
CA LEU A 170 5.93 -8.20 4.46
C LEU A 170 7.16 -9.12 4.41
N LEU A 171 8.14 -8.89 5.30
CA LEU A 171 9.32 -9.76 5.44
C LEU A 171 8.93 -11.18 5.83
N LYS A 172 8.05 -11.34 6.81
CA LYS A 172 7.53 -12.65 7.20
C LYS A 172 6.83 -13.36 6.05
N ALA A 173 5.99 -12.65 5.29
CA ALA A 173 5.35 -13.20 4.11
C ALA A 173 6.37 -13.62 3.04
N SER A 174 7.37 -12.79 2.76
CA SER A 174 8.44 -13.12 1.81
C SER A 174 9.32 -14.30 2.24
N ALA A 175 9.44 -14.55 3.54
CA ALA A 175 10.17 -15.71 4.06
C ALA A 175 9.32 -16.99 4.07
N TYR A 176 8.01 -16.84 4.12
CA TYR A 176 7.06 -17.95 4.15
C TYR A 176 6.82 -18.54 2.76
N PHE A 177 6.72 -17.71 1.71
CA PHE A 177 6.50 -18.09 0.31
C PHE A 177 7.81 -18.18 -0.50
#